data_4c90ca6d74ec9218810e771279822e33
#
_entry.id   4c90ca6d74ec9218810e771279822e33
#
_cell.length_a   1.000
_cell.length_b   1.000
_cell.length_c   1.000
_cell.angle_alpha   90.00
_cell.angle_beta   90.00
_cell.angle_gamma   90.00
#
_symmetry.space_group_name_H-M   'P 1'
#
loop_
_entity.id
_entity.type
_entity.pdbx_description
1 polymer ?
#
loop_
_entity_poly.entity_id
_entity_poly.type
_entity_poly.pdbx_seq_one_letter_code
_entity_poly.pdbx_strand_id
1 'polypeptide(L)'
;ILKKNFPGGHVTIIGANSPASLASRPIKVLLCDEVDRYPASAGTEGDPLLLAQKRQTTFWDKKTVIVSTPTIKGSSRIETEFQETTREEWNVPCPKCGHYQPLRWANIVFDRHDLKKGVRHRCERCGRESSEYAWKAQEIKGHFVAANPGAAARGFHLNTLASTFCGWQEVVEKFLLAKEMLDQGDPE
;
A
#
# COMPACT_ATOMS: atom_id res chain seq x y z
N ILE A 1 16.07 15.27 15.78
CA ILE A 1 15.42 16.06 14.69
C ILE A 1 16.45 16.34 13.62
N LEU A 2 16.20 15.90 12.40
CA LEU A 2 17.04 16.24 11.25
C LEU A 2 16.32 17.32 10.44
N LYS A 3 16.99 18.47 10.27
CA LYS A 3 16.46 19.57 9.46
C LYS A 3 17.38 19.87 8.27
N LYS A 4 16.79 20.01 7.09
CA LYS A 4 17.50 20.42 5.85
C LYS A 4 16.80 21.62 5.22
N ASN A 5 17.55 22.70 4.99
CA ASN A 5 17.03 23.88 4.31
C ASN A 5 17.30 23.81 2.81
N PHE A 6 16.40 24.41 2.03
CA PHE A 6 16.52 24.59 0.57
C PHE A 6 15.90 25.95 0.18
N PRO A 7 16.13 26.47 -1.01
CA PRO A 7 15.51 27.71 -1.45
C PRO A 7 13.98 27.63 -1.37
N GLY A 8 13.37 28.55 -0.62
CA GLY A 8 11.92 28.62 -0.43
C GLY A 8 11.35 27.75 0.69
N GLY A 9 12.17 27.01 1.45
CA GLY A 9 11.64 26.19 2.55
C GLY A 9 12.65 25.32 3.27
N HIS A 10 12.10 24.38 4.02
CA HIS A 10 12.89 23.35 4.71
C HIS A 10 12.08 22.07 4.86
N VAL A 11 12.77 20.96 4.97
CA VAL A 11 12.21 19.67 5.41
C VAL A 11 12.74 19.34 6.80
N THR A 12 11.87 18.79 7.65
CA THR A 12 12.24 18.30 8.97
C THR A 12 11.79 16.87 9.10
N ILE A 13 12.70 15.97 9.48
CA ILE A 13 12.40 14.55 9.71
C ILE A 13 12.37 14.34 11.23
N ILE A 14 11.29 13.74 11.71
CA ILE A 14 11.03 13.47 13.13
C ILE A 14 10.49 12.05 13.31
N GLY A 15 10.71 11.48 14.47
CA GLY A 15 10.11 10.20 14.84
C GLY A 15 8.69 10.36 15.37
N ALA A 16 7.83 9.39 15.07
CA ALA A 16 6.44 9.37 15.56
C ALA A 16 6.32 9.24 17.09
N ASN A 17 7.40 8.86 17.78
CA ASN A 17 7.43 8.68 19.25
C ASN A 17 7.70 9.98 20.02
N SER A 18 7.92 11.12 19.35
CA SER A 18 8.32 12.37 20.00
C SER A 18 7.18 13.40 20.00
N PRO A 19 6.35 13.46 21.06
CA PRO A 19 5.23 14.40 21.15
C PRO A 19 5.67 15.85 20.97
N ALA A 20 6.73 16.26 21.67
CA ALA A 20 7.26 17.61 21.58
C ALA A 20 7.68 18.01 20.16
N SER A 21 8.24 17.07 19.39
CA SER A 21 8.61 17.32 18.00
C SER A 21 7.38 17.41 17.08
N LEU A 22 6.37 16.56 17.32
CA LEU A 22 5.11 16.56 16.57
C LEU A 22 4.28 17.83 16.86
N ALA A 23 4.38 18.39 18.07
CA ALA A 23 3.59 19.52 18.50
C ALA A 23 4.24 20.91 18.23
N SER A 24 5.52 20.96 17.85
CA SER A 24 6.31 22.19 18.00
C SER A 24 6.18 23.21 16.86
N ARG A 25 5.65 22.86 15.68
CA ARG A 25 5.73 23.75 14.50
C ARG A 25 4.54 23.65 13.56
N PRO A 26 4.10 24.76 12.91
CA PRO A 26 3.17 24.69 11.79
C PRO A 26 3.77 23.91 10.60
N ILE A 27 2.97 23.06 9.95
CA ILE A 27 3.38 22.20 8.84
C ILE A 27 2.41 22.44 7.68
N LYS A 28 2.93 22.80 6.51
CA LYS A 28 2.13 22.90 5.29
C LYS A 28 1.99 21.54 4.60
N VAL A 29 3.10 20.84 4.41
CA VAL A 29 3.14 19.54 3.77
C VAL A 29 3.58 18.50 4.80
N LEU A 30 2.73 17.52 5.08
CA LEU A 30 2.96 16.42 5.99
C LEU A 30 3.11 15.13 5.20
N LEU A 31 4.26 14.46 5.37
CA LEU A 31 4.55 13.15 4.76
C LEU A 31 4.72 12.15 5.91
N CYS A 32 3.82 11.17 5.98
CA CYS A 32 3.82 10.13 7.00
C CYS A 32 4.17 8.80 6.34
N ASP A 33 5.31 8.24 6.70
CA ASP A 33 5.80 6.98 6.17
C ASP A 33 5.67 5.87 7.22
N GLU A 34 5.32 4.65 6.80
CA GLU A 34 5.17 3.48 7.67
C GLU A 34 4.18 3.69 8.84
N VAL A 35 3.00 4.29 8.57
CA VAL A 35 2.04 4.66 9.64
C VAL A 35 1.52 3.48 10.46
N ASP A 36 1.51 2.27 9.89
CA ASP A 36 1.15 1.05 10.63
C ASP A 36 2.19 0.67 11.71
N ARG A 37 3.39 1.24 11.63
CA ARG A 37 4.46 1.07 12.63
C ARG A 37 4.46 2.16 13.71
N TYR A 38 3.59 3.16 13.58
CA TYR A 38 3.48 4.21 14.58
C TYR A 38 2.92 3.65 15.90
N PRO A 39 3.39 4.15 17.05
CA PRO A 39 2.80 3.77 18.33
C PRO A 39 1.33 4.21 18.39
N ALA A 40 0.54 3.54 19.21
CA ALA A 40 -0.85 3.92 19.44
C ALA A 40 -0.96 5.34 20.05
N SER A 41 0.04 5.75 20.82
CA SER A 41 0.14 7.09 21.42
C SER A 41 1.58 7.58 21.40
N ALA A 42 1.79 8.84 21.03
CA ALA A 42 3.06 9.55 21.23
C ALA A 42 3.16 9.98 22.70
N GLY A 43 3.79 9.15 23.53
CA GLY A 43 3.79 9.34 24.98
C GLY A 43 2.36 9.34 25.54
N THR A 44 2.01 10.42 26.26
CA THR A 44 0.66 10.63 26.84
C THR A 44 -0.23 11.55 26.00
N GLU A 45 0.24 12.05 24.84
CA GLU A 45 -0.44 13.09 24.06
C GLU A 45 -1.40 12.56 22.98
N GLY A 46 -1.48 11.24 22.79
CA GLY A 46 -2.39 10.59 21.86
C GLY A 46 -1.77 10.26 20.51
N ASP A 47 -2.62 9.99 19.52
CA ASP A 47 -2.22 9.50 18.20
C ASP A 47 -1.24 10.44 17.49
N PRO A 48 -0.04 9.96 17.10
CA PRO A 48 0.98 10.79 16.47
C PRO A 48 0.55 11.37 15.12
N LEU A 49 -0.28 10.65 14.34
CA LEU A 49 -0.81 11.14 13.07
C LEU A 49 -1.74 12.34 13.28
N LEU A 50 -2.67 12.22 14.23
CA LEU A 50 -3.60 13.31 14.57
C LEU A 50 -2.85 14.53 15.15
N LEU A 51 -1.82 14.30 15.98
CA LEU A 51 -0.99 15.39 16.50
C LEU A 51 -0.29 16.15 15.38
N ALA A 52 0.29 15.45 14.41
CA ALA A 52 0.94 16.07 13.27
C ALA A 52 -0.06 16.81 12.36
N GLN A 53 -1.22 16.23 12.08
CA GLN A 53 -2.27 16.86 11.27
C GLN A 53 -2.81 18.15 11.89
N LYS A 54 -2.91 18.23 13.22
CA LYS A 54 -3.29 19.47 13.93
C LYS A 54 -2.35 20.63 13.63
N ARG A 55 -1.09 20.38 13.25
CA ARG A 55 -0.11 21.44 12.91
C ARG A 55 -0.35 22.03 11.51
N GLN A 56 -1.23 21.46 10.73
CA GLN A 56 -1.59 21.94 9.40
C GLN A 56 -2.77 22.93 9.40
N THR A 57 -3.39 23.20 10.54
CA THR A 57 -4.63 24.01 10.63
C THR A 57 -4.46 25.44 10.15
N THR A 58 -3.25 26.00 10.22
CA THR A 58 -2.95 27.36 9.76
C THR A 58 -2.79 27.49 8.24
N PHE A 59 -2.72 26.36 7.51
CA PHE A 59 -2.53 26.37 6.07
C PHE A 59 -3.81 25.92 5.36
N TRP A 60 -4.40 26.79 4.58
CA TRP A 60 -5.60 26.49 3.79
C TRP A 60 -5.28 25.54 2.61
N ASP A 61 -4.04 25.58 2.10
CA ASP A 61 -3.53 24.76 0.99
C ASP A 61 -2.61 23.63 1.49
N LYS A 62 -2.91 23.10 2.68
CA LYS A 62 -2.19 21.98 3.27
C LYS A 62 -2.27 20.71 2.43
N LYS A 63 -1.22 19.89 2.50
CA LYS A 63 -1.18 18.57 1.89
C LYS A 63 -0.72 17.53 2.91
N THR A 64 -1.46 16.41 2.98
CA THR A 64 -1.09 15.23 3.78
C THR A 64 -0.91 14.04 2.83
N VAL A 65 0.20 13.33 2.97
CA VAL A 65 0.48 12.07 2.28
C VAL A 65 0.78 11.03 3.35
N ILE A 66 0.05 9.92 3.31
CA ILE A 66 0.17 8.81 4.26
C ILE A 66 0.52 7.58 3.45
N VAL A 67 1.60 6.91 3.81
CA VAL A 67 2.10 5.71 3.13
C VAL A 67 2.41 4.63 4.17
N SER A 68 2.03 3.40 3.89
CA SER A 68 2.42 2.24 4.68
C SER A 68 2.16 0.95 3.94
N THR A 69 2.85 -0.10 4.34
CA THR A 69 2.43 -1.47 4.09
C THR A 69 1.44 -1.88 5.19
N PRO A 70 0.24 -2.38 4.86
CA PRO A 70 -0.71 -2.84 5.87
C PRO A 70 -0.13 -4.02 6.65
N THR A 71 -0.40 -4.06 7.96
CA THR A 71 0.05 -5.13 8.86
C THR A 71 -1.02 -6.21 9.06
N ILE A 72 -1.88 -6.04 10.04
CA ILE A 72 -2.92 -7.02 10.39
C ILE A 72 -4.27 -6.52 9.87
N LYS A 73 -4.96 -7.35 9.11
CA LYS A 73 -6.28 -7.03 8.57
C LYS A 73 -7.26 -6.62 9.68
N GLY A 74 -7.93 -5.50 9.49
CA GLY A 74 -8.92 -4.97 10.43
C GLY A 74 -8.33 -4.15 11.59
N SER A 75 -6.99 -4.14 11.78
CA SER A 75 -6.31 -3.28 12.76
C SER A 75 -5.27 -2.36 12.09
N SER A 76 -5.04 -2.53 10.80
CA SER A 76 -4.12 -1.70 10.02
C SER A 76 -4.64 -0.26 9.91
N ARG A 77 -3.78 0.69 10.27
CA ARG A 77 -4.08 2.13 10.18
C ARG A 77 -4.21 2.57 8.73
N ILE A 78 -3.29 2.15 7.86
CA ILE A 78 -3.35 2.51 6.44
C ILE A 78 -4.57 1.90 5.75
N GLU A 79 -5.03 0.72 6.16
CA GLU A 79 -6.26 0.13 5.65
C GLU A 79 -7.47 0.99 6.01
N THR A 80 -7.56 1.46 7.26
CA THR A 80 -8.61 2.36 7.73
C THR A 80 -8.61 3.68 6.95
N GLU A 81 -7.45 4.33 6.82
CA GLU A 81 -7.31 5.56 6.04
C GLU A 81 -7.71 5.35 4.56
N PHE A 82 -7.29 4.24 3.95
CA PHE A 82 -7.62 3.91 2.57
C PHE A 82 -9.14 3.78 2.34
N GLN A 83 -9.90 3.21 3.29
CA GLN A 83 -11.35 3.05 3.16
C GLN A 83 -12.10 4.38 3.04
N GLU A 84 -11.57 5.47 3.60
CA GLU A 84 -12.16 6.82 3.55
C GLU A 84 -11.80 7.59 2.26
N THR A 85 -11.04 6.97 1.35
CA THR A 85 -10.54 7.60 0.13
C THR A 85 -11.28 7.14 -1.14
N THR A 86 -10.79 7.57 -2.30
CA THR A 86 -11.24 7.08 -3.61
C THR A 86 -11.02 5.58 -3.84
N ARG A 87 -10.21 4.92 -3.03
CA ARG A 87 -9.88 3.48 -3.08
C ARG A 87 -9.50 3.03 -4.47
N GLU A 88 -8.46 3.64 -5.02
CA GLU A 88 -8.00 3.37 -6.37
C GLU A 88 -7.10 2.12 -6.39
N GLU A 89 -7.44 1.16 -7.23
CA GLU A 89 -6.62 -0.03 -7.48
C GLU A 89 -5.97 0.05 -8.85
N TRP A 90 -4.74 -0.43 -8.96
CA TRP A 90 -4.02 -0.51 -10.23
C TRP A 90 -4.61 -1.60 -11.12
N ASN A 91 -5.16 -1.20 -12.27
CA ASN A 91 -5.76 -2.10 -13.25
C ASN A 91 -4.88 -2.20 -14.49
N VAL A 92 -4.70 -3.42 -14.98
CA VAL A 92 -3.93 -3.73 -16.19
C VAL A 92 -4.80 -4.49 -17.20
N PRO A 93 -4.61 -4.30 -18.51
CA PRO A 93 -5.40 -5.01 -19.50
C PRO A 93 -4.96 -6.47 -19.63
N CYS A 94 -5.92 -7.38 -19.73
CA CYS A 94 -5.64 -8.78 -19.98
C CYS A 94 -4.85 -8.97 -21.29
N PRO A 95 -3.75 -9.75 -21.30
CA PRO A 95 -2.95 -10.00 -22.50
C PRO A 95 -3.71 -10.68 -23.65
N LYS A 96 -4.89 -11.28 -23.36
CA LYS A 96 -5.67 -12.04 -24.33
C LYS A 96 -6.92 -11.33 -24.84
N CYS A 97 -7.63 -10.61 -23.95
CA CYS A 97 -8.91 -9.98 -24.33
C CYS A 97 -8.95 -8.46 -24.07
N GLY A 98 -7.89 -7.86 -23.53
CA GLY A 98 -7.81 -6.43 -23.26
C GLY A 98 -8.67 -5.93 -22.09
N HIS A 99 -9.38 -6.81 -21.37
CA HIS A 99 -10.19 -6.40 -20.22
C HIS A 99 -9.29 -5.89 -19.09
N TYR A 100 -9.56 -4.68 -18.62
CA TYR A 100 -8.85 -4.08 -17.49
C TYR A 100 -9.33 -4.67 -16.17
N GLN A 101 -8.40 -5.08 -15.32
CA GLN A 101 -8.65 -5.65 -14.01
C GLN A 101 -7.45 -5.51 -13.10
N PRO A 102 -7.61 -5.46 -11.76
CA PRO A 102 -6.50 -5.57 -10.84
C PRO A 102 -5.97 -7.01 -10.80
N LEU A 103 -4.69 -7.17 -10.53
CA LEU A 103 -4.10 -8.49 -10.30
C LEU A 103 -4.48 -8.94 -8.88
N ARG A 104 -5.32 -9.97 -8.77
CA ARG A 104 -5.83 -10.48 -7.50
C ARG A 104 -5.24 -11.84 -7.17
N TRP A 105 -4.91 -12.05 -5.89
CA TRP A 105 -4.43 -13.35 -5.40
C TRP A 105 -5.40 -14.51 -5.74
N ALA A 106 -6.69 -14.28 -5.64
CA ALA A 106 -7.72 -15.29 -5.95
C ALA A 106 -7.66 -15.82 -7.39
N ASN A 107 -7.03 -15.08 -8.30
CA ASN A 107 -6.87 -15.43 -9.71
C ASN A 107 -5.49 -16.02 -10.02
N ILE A 108 -4.62 -16.16 -9.02
CA ILE A 108 -3.32 -16.82 -9.18
C ILE A 108 -3.52 -18.33 -9.28
N VAL A 109 -2.92 -18.91 -10.30
CA VAL A 109 -2.97 -20.35 -10.61
C VAL A 109 -1.56 -20.91 -10.57
N PHE A 110 -1.36 -21.91 -9.72
CA PHE A 110 -0.09 -22.61 -9.55
C PHE A 110 -0.31 -24.06 -9.10
N ASP A 111 0.67 -24.91 -9.37
CA ASP A 111 0.73 -26.27 -8.85
C ASP A 111 1.52 -26.30 -7.55
N ARG A 112 0.90 -26.64 -6.43
CA ARG A 112 1.54 -26.68 -5.09
C ARG A 112 2.71 -27.66 -5.01
N HIS A 113 2.68 -28.70 -5.83
CA HIS A 113 3.69 -29.78 -5.82
C HIS A 113 4.80 -29.55 -6.85
N ASP A 114 4.58 -28.65 -7.80
CA ASP A 114 5.54 -28.35 -8.86
C ASP A 114 5.45 -26.90 -9.35
N LEU A 115 6.09 -25.99 -8.63
CA LEU A 115 6.14 -24.57 -9.02
C LEU A 115 6.94 -24.33 -10.29
N LYS A 116 7.73 -25.32 -10.79
CA LYS A 116 8.44 -25.23 -12.07
C LYS A 116 7.51 -25.15 -13.26
N LYS A 117 6.26 -25.59 -13.12
CA LYS A 117 5.21 -25.39 -14.13
C LYS A 117 4.82 -23.92 -14.33
N GLY A 118 5.36 -23.04 -13.50
CA GLY A 118 5.13 -21.59 -13.53
C GLY A 118 3.84 -21.15 -12.87
N VAL A 119 3.86 -19.92 -12.40
CA VAL A 119 2.69 -19.24 -11.82
C VAL A 119 1.99 -18.42 -12.90
N ARG A 120 0.68 -18.50 -12.95
CA ARG A 120 -0.17 -17.82 -13.93
C ARG A 120 -1.25 -17.02 -13.21
N HIS A 121 -1.82 -16.05 -13.91
CA HIS A 121 -3.00 -15.33 -13.47
C HIS A 121 -4.14 -15.53 -14.48
N ARG A 122 -5.32 -15.83 -13.96
CA ARG A 122 -6.53 -16.03 -14.74
C ARG A 122 -7.28 -14.71 -14.93
N CYS A 123 -7.67 -14.40 -16.15
CA CYS A 123 -8.49 -13.23 -16.42
C CYS A 123 -9.92 -13.43 -15.93
N GLU A 124 -10.45 -12.45 -15.20
CA GLU A 124 -11.82 -12.47 -14.65
C GLU A 124 -12.90 -12.51 -15.75
N ARG A 125 -12.63 -11.92 -16.92
CA ARG A 125 -13.58 -11.84 -18.01
C ARG A 125 -13.53 -13.03 -18.95
N CYS A 126 -12.34 -13.40 -19.47
CA CYS A 126 -12.24 -14.45 -20.50
C CYS A 126 -11.81 -15.81 -19.96
N GLY A 127 -11.47 -15.94 -18.68
CA GLY A 127 -11.03 -17.17 -18.03
C GLY A 127 -9.65 -17.68 -18.47
N ARG A 128 -9.00 -17.04 -19.44
CA ARG A 128 -7.69 -17.49 -19.92
C ARG A 128 -6.58 -17.16 -18.95
N GLU A 129 -5.66 -18.09 -18.82
CA GLU A 129 -4.46 -17.95 -17.98
C GLU A 129 -3.30 -17.41 -18.81
N SER A 130 -2.52 -16.53 -18.22
CA SER A 130 -1.30 -15.99 -18.82
C SER A 130 -0.19 -15.91 -17.80
N SER A 131 1.06 -16.01 -18.25
CA SER A 131 2.24 -15.93 -17.39
C SER A 131 2.42 -14.54 -16.77
N GLU A 132 3.20 -14.47 -15.71
CA GLU A 132 3.64 -13.23 -15.09
C GLU A 132 4.20 -12.25 -16.12
N TYR A 133 5.12 -12.71 -16.95
CA TYR A 133 5.73 -11.89 -18.00
C TYR A 133 4.69 -11.25 -18.94
N ALA A 134 3.69 -12.04 -19.38
CA ALA A 134 2.66 -11.53 -20.28
C ALA A 134 1.77 -10.46 -19.62
N TRP A 135 1.47 -10.60 -18.32
CA TRP A 135 0.71 -9.60 -17.56
C TRP A 135 1.53 -8.36 -17.26
N LYS A 136 2.76 -8.51 -16.76
CA LYS A 136 3.64 -7.38 -16.44
C LYS A 136 4.05 -6.56 -17.66
N ALA A 137 4.13 -7.18 -18.85
CA ALA A 137 4.30 -6.44 -20.09
C ALA A 137 3.14 -5.51 -20.45
N GLN A 138 1.96 -5.67 -19.83
CA GLN A 138 0.84 -4.75 -20.01
C GLN A 138 0.81 -3.60 -18.97
N GLU A 139 1.67 -3.58 -17.98
CA GLU A 139 1.64 -2.58 -16.91
C GLU A 139 1.83 -1.15 -17.41
N ILE A 140 2.58 -0.95 -18.49
CA ILE A 140 2.73 0.37 -19.12
C ILE A 140 1.38 0.96 -19.60
N LYS A 141 0.37 0.13 -19.83
CA LYS A 141 -0.99 0.53 -20.19
C LYS A 141 -1.91 0.61 -18.97
N GLY A 142 -1.41 0.26 -17.80
CA GLY A 142 -2.18 0.27 -16.56
C GLY A 142 -2.60 1.68 -16.16
N HIS A 143 -3.66 1.73 -15.36
CA HIS A 143 -4.12 2.96 -14.72
C HIS A 143 -4.86 2.64 -13.42
N PHE A 144 -4.93 3.63 -12.54
CA PHE A 144 -5.72 3.52 -11.32
C PHE A 144 -7.22 3.70 -11.61
N VAL A 145 -8.05 2.84 -11.02
CA VAL A 145 -9.52 2.89 -11.11
C VAL A 145 -10.09 3.07 -9.72
N ALA A 146 -10.86 4.14 -9.54
CA ALA A 146 -11.48 4.50 -8.27
C ALA A 146 -12.74 3.66 -8.01
N ALA A 147 -12.82 3.02 -6.85
CA ALA A 147 -14.04 2.37 -6.37
C ALA A 147 -15.02 3.38 -5.72
N ASN A 148 -14.52 4.52 -5.24
CA ASN A 148 -15.30 5.58 -4.60
C ASN A 148 -14.87 6.96 -5.14
N PRO A 149 -15.23 7.33 -6.39
CA PRO A 149 -14.74 8.55 -7.03
C PRO A 149 -15.23 9.85 -6.39
N GLY A 150 -16.22 9.78 -5.48
CA GLY A 150 -16.76 10.95 -4.75
C GLY A 150 -16.02 11.29 -3.46
N ALA A 151 -15.04 10.52 -3.04
CA ALA A 151 -14.28 10.81 -1.81
C ALA A 151 -13.41 12.06 -1.95
N ALA A 152 -13.28 12.82 -0.86
CA ALA A 152 -12.49 14.06 -0.84
C ALA A 152 -10.98 13.82 -0.94
N ALA A 153 -10.49 12.67 -0.47
CA ALA A 153 -9.08 12.28 -0.54
C ALA A 153 -8.88 11.16 -1.57
N ARG A 154 -7.73 11.17 -2.23
CA ARG A 154 -7.33 10.06 -3.10
C ARG A 154 -6.54 9.03 -2.31
N GLY A 155 -6.84 7.75 -2.53
CA GLY A 155 -6.08 6.64 -1.97
C GLY A 155 -5.75 5.64 -3.06
N PHE A 156 -4.52 5.12 -3.03
CA PHE A 156 -3.99 4.24 -4.05
C PHE A 156 -3.50 2.94 -3.42
N HIS A 157 -3.89 1.82 -4.00
CA HIS A 157 -3.38 0.52 -3.62
C HIS A 157 -2.67 -0.13 -4.81
N LEU A 158 -1.38 -0.42 -4.60
CA LEU A 158 -0.56 -1.19 -5.53
C LEU A 158 -0.12 -2.48 -4.83
N ASN A 159 -0.65 -3.61 -5.27
CA ASN A 159 -0.31 -4.88 -4.64
C ASN A 159 1.00 -5.48 -5.19
N THR A 160 1.57 -6.44 -4.46
CA THR A 160 2.84 -7.09 -4.79
C THR A 160 2.82 -7.80 -6.15
N LEU A 161 1.66 -8.26 -6.63
CA LEU A 161 1.56 -8.94 -7.93
C LEU A 161 1.86 -8.02 -9.12
N ALA A 162 1.63 -6.71 -8.95
CA ALA A 162 1.99 -5.68 -9.93
C ALA A 162 3.43 -5.17 -9.76
N SER A 163 4.15 -5.58 -8.71
CA SER A 163 5.52 -5.15 -8.47
C SER A 163 6.50 -5.77 -9.47
N THR A 164 7.41 -4.94 -10.00
CA THR A 164 8.54 -5.42 -10.81
C THR A 164 9.72 -5.93 -9.97
N PHE A 165 9.70 -5.69 -8.66
CA PHE A 165 10.78 -6.10 -7.73
C PHE A 165 10.61 -7.50 -7.15
N CYS A 166 9.42 -8.10 -7.30
CA CYS A 166 9.10 -9.41 -6.74
C CYS A 166 8.43 -10.28 -7.80
N GLY A 167 8.91 -11.49 -8.00
CA GLY A 167 8.32 -12.47 -8.90
C GLY A 167 7.10 -13.17 -8.28
N TRP A 168 6.13 -13.56 -9.09
CA TRP A 168 4.95 -14.28 -8.60
C TRP A 168 5.30 -15.63 -7.97
N GLN A 169 6.33 -16.31 -8.47
CA GLN A 169 6.81 -17.54 -7.86
C GLN A 169 7.26 -17.32 -6.42
N GLU A 170 8.05 -16.26 -6.17
CA GLU A 170 8.50 -15.89 -4.82
C GLU A 170 7.32 -15.58 -3.88
N VAL A 171 6.29 -14.89 -4.39
CA VAL A 171 5.07 -14.59 -3.62
C VAL A 171 4.34 -15.88 -3.24
N VAL A 172 4.23 -16.83 -4.17
CA VAL A 172 3.61 -18.14 -3.92
C VAL A 172 4.42 -18.96 -2.92
N GLU A 173 5.74 -18.99 -3.05
CA GLU A 173 6.64 -19.69 -2.12
C GLU A 173 6.48 -19.17 -0.68
N LYS A 174 6.48 -17.83 -0.51
CA LYS A 174 6.25 -17.20 0.80
C LYS A 174 4.85 -17.52 1.36
N PHE A 175 3.84 -17.52 0.51
CA PHE A 175 2.49 -17.89 0.92
C PHE A 175 2.39 -19.36 1.38
N LEU A 176 3.03 -20.27 0.66
CA LEU A 176 3.02 -21.70 1.02
C LEU A 176 3.77 -21.93 2.34
N LEU A 177 4.92 -21.29 2.52
CA LEU A 177 5.68 -21.35 3.76
C LEU A 177 4.86 -20.82 4.95
N ALA A 178 4.27 -19.64 4.82
CA ALA A 178 3.43 -19.07 5.88
C ALA A 178 2.23 -19.96 6.21
N LYS A 179 1.65 -20.61 5.21
CA LYS A 179 0.57 -21.56 5.43
C LYS A 179 1.03 -22.81 6.18
N GLU A 180 2.19 -23.36 5.86
CA GLU A 180 2.78 -24.50 6.56
C GLU A 180 3.06 -24.16 8.03
N MET A 181 3.61 -22.98 8.32
CA MET A 181 3.85 -22.52 9.70
C MET A 181 2.54 -22.41 10.49
N LEU A 182 1.51 -21.86 9.88
CA LEU A 182 0.17 -21.75 10.48
C LEU A 182 -0.45 -23.11 10.76
N ASP A 183 -0.33 -24.08 9.82
CA ASP A 183 -0.83 -25.45 9.96
C ASP A 183 -0.05 -26.22 11.06
N GLN A 184 1.19 -25.84 11.35
CA GLN A 184 2.03 -26.40 12.44
C GLN A 184 1.81 -25.71 13.79
N GLY A 185 0.96 -24.67 13.84
CA GLY A 185 0.64 -23.94 15.07
C GLY A 185 1.68 -22.88 15.46
N ASP A 186 2.54 -22.47 14.55
CA ASP A 186 3.50 -21.37 14.72
C ASP A 186 2.94 -20.11 14.04
N PRO A 187 2.43 -19.12 14.82
CA PRO A 187 1.72 -17.96 14.29
C PRO A 187 2.60 -16.76 13.92
N GLU A 188 3.95 -16.89 13.88
CA GLU A 188 4.83 -15.74 13.53
C GLU A 188 4.83 -15.35 12.06
#